data_4761b0d8b63325023e555411ba5bcbcb
#
_entry.id   4761b0d8b63325023e555411ba5bcbcb
#
_cell.length_a   1.000
_cell.length_b   1.000
_cell.length_c   1.000
_cell.angle_alpha   90.00
_cell.angle_beta   90.00
_cell.angle_gamma   90.00
#
_symmetry.space_group_name_H-M   'P 1'
#
loop_
_entity.id
_entity.type
_entity.pdbx_description
1 polymer ?
#
loop_
_entity_poly.entity_id
_entity_poly.type
_entity_poly.pdbx_seq_one_letter_code
_entity_poly.pdbx_strand_id
1 'polypeptide(L)'
;MNKALVLLSGGQDSTTCLYWALENFSYVEAVGFDYGQRHSLELKFAKKTALIANVNFEIISINNLFKNSALINKTQDLNAIHPNNKKLPSSFVPGRNILFISLASSIAYNKKIDNIVTGVCETDYSGYPDCRKEFIDSMKK
;
A
#
# COMPACT_ATOMS: atom_id res chain seq x y z
N MET A 1 13.87 6.63 -20.20
CA MET A 1 13.06 7.54 -19.38
C MET A 1 12.90 6.96 -17.98
N ASN A 2 13.13 7.76 -16.97
CA ASN A 2 13.07 7.33 -15.57
C ASN A 2 11.63 7.43 -15.06
N LYS A 3 10.99 6.28 -14.86
CA LYS A 3 9.57 6.19 -14.51
C LYS A 3 9.37 5.50 -13.18
N ALA A 4 8.35 5.89 -12.43
CA ALA A 4 7.99 5.28 -11.15
C ALA A 4 6.50 5.00 -11.05
N LEU A 5 6.15 3.90 -10.40
CA LEU A 5 4.80 3.56 -9.99
C LEU A 5 4.74 3.68 -8.46
N VAL A 6 3.85 4.52 -7.96
CA VAL A 6 3.72 4.79 -6.53
C VAL A 6 2.51 4.05 -5.98
N LEU A 7 2.71 3.34 -4.87
CA LEU A 7 1.61 2.75 -4.10
C LEU A 7 0.98 3.83 -3.24
N LEU A 8 -0.21 4.29 -3.63
CA LEU A 8 -0.88 5.41 -2.99
C LEU A 8 -2.11 4.92 -2.23
N SER A 9 -2.05 4.98 -0.91
CA SER A 9 -3.11 4.46 -0.04
C SER A 9 -4.05 5.53 0.50
N GLY A 10 -3.69 6.79 0.36
CA GLY A 10 -4.41 7.92 0.97
C GLY A 10 -3.88 8.33 2.34
N GLY A 11 -2.95 7.55 2.90
CA GLY A 11 -2.29 7.90 4.15
C GLY A 11 -1.16 8.90 3.94
N GLN A 12 -0.67 9.43 5.05
CA GLN A 12 0.35 10.48 5.04
C GLN A 12 1.66 10.00 4.39
N ASP A 13 2.11 8.80 4.73
CA ASP A 13 3.38 8.28 4.24
C ASP A 13 3.35 8.07 2.72
N SER A 14 2.27 7.51 2.20
CA SER A 14 2.15 7.28 0.76
C SER A 14 2.02 8.60 -0.01
N THR A 15 1.37 9.59 0.56
CA THR A 15 1.26 10.93 -0.03
C THR A 15 2.63 11.58 -0.13
N THR A 16 3.43 11.48 0.92
CA THR A 16 4.82 11.95 0.93
C THR A 16 5.65 11.26 -0.16
N CYS A 17 5.48 9.95 -0.30
CA CYS A 17 6.15 9.17 -1.33
C CYS A 17 5.78 9.64 -2.74
N LEU A 18 4.51 9.99 -2.96
CA LEU A 18 4.07 10.49 -4.26
C LEU A 18 4.81 11.78 -4.63
N TYR A 19 4.87 12.74 -3.72
CA TYR A 19 5.54 14.01 -3.99
C TYR A 19 7.05 13.84 -4.13
N TRP A 20 7.65 12.95 -3.33
CA TRP A 20 9.05 12.60 -3.49
C TRP A 20 9.33 12.02 -4.88
N ALA A 21 8.46 11.12 -5.35
CA ALA A 21 8.60 10.52 -6.68
C ALA A 21 8.48 11.55 -7.78
N LEU A 22 7.57 12.50 -7.64
CA LEU A 22 7.40 13.58 -8.62
C LEU A 22 8.66 14.45 -8.77
N GLU A 23 9.43 14.58 -7.69
CA GLU A 23 10.69 15.33 -7.74
C GLU A 23 11.85 14.51 -8.32
N ASN A 24 11.78 13.19 -8.27
CA ASN A 24 12.93 12.33 -8.58
C ASN A 24 12.78 11.53 -9.87
N PHE A 25 11.59 11.49 -10.46
CA PHE A 25 11.33 10.73 -11.68
C PHE A 25 10.68 11.61 -12.72
N SER A 26 10.99 11.32 -13.99
CA SER A 26 10.45 12.10 -15.11
C SER A 26 8.99 11.77 -15.41
N TYR A 27 8.53 10.57 -15.01
CA TYR A 27 7.15 10.13 -15.20
C TYR A 27 6.70 9.31 -13.99
N VAL A 28 5.53 9.63 -13.46
CA VAL A 28 4.98 8.98 -12.28
C VAL A 28 3.52 8.59 -12.53
N GLU A 29 3.19 7.34 -12.22
CA GLU A 29 1.81 6.88 -12.08
C GLU A 29 1.59 6.37 -10.66
N ALA A 30 0.34 6.28 -10.24
CA ALA A 30 -0.01 5.77 -8.92
C ALA A 30 -1.05 4.67 -9.02
N VAL A 31 -1.00 3.74 -8.08
CA VAL A 31 -1.97 2.65 -7.95
C VAL A 31 -2.38 2.51 -6.48
N GLY A 32 -3.66 2.27 -6.26
CA GLY A 32 -4.19 1.96 -4.94
C GLY A 32 -4.93 0.63 -4.99
N PHE A 33 -5.06 -0.02 -3.84
CA PHE A 33 -5.71 -1.32 -3.74
C PHE A 33 -6.95 -1.22 -2.86
N ASP A 34 -8.07 -1.66 -3.39
CA ASP A 34 -9.32 -1.81 -2.63
C ASP A 34 -9.43 -3.27 -2.23
N TYR A 35 -9.15 -3.55 -0.96
CA TYR A 35 -9.27 -4.89 -0.40
C TYR A 35 -10.44 -4.99 0.58
N GLY A 36 -11.41 -4.07 0.49
CA GLY A 36 -12.57 -4.02 1.35
C GLY A 36 -12.27 -3.43 2.72
N GLN A 37 -11.29 -2.55 2.80
CA GLN A 37 -10.90 -1.94 4.06
C GLN A 37 -12.04 -1.14 4.68
N ARG A 38 -12.03 -1.09 6.01
CA ARG A 38 -13.06 -0.48 6.83
C ARG A 38 -13.24 1.01 6.52
N HIS A 39 -12.15 1.69 6.17
CA HIS A 39 -12.13 3.12 5.91
C HIS A 39 -11.86 3.38 4.43
N SER A 40 -12.89 3.16 3.61
CA SER A 40 -12.81 3.46 2.17
C SER A 40 -12.53 4.93 1.88
N LEU A 41 -12.69 5.80 2.88
CA LEU A 41 -12.38 7.21 2.77
C LEU A 41 -10.92 7.44 2.39
N GLU A 42 -10.01 6.56 2.81
CA GLU A 42 -8.60 6.65 2.44
C GLU A 42 -8.40 6.60 0.92
N LEU A 43 -9.14 5.72 0.24
CA LEU A 43 -9.07 5.64 -1.22
C LEU A 43 -9.61 6.90 -1.91
N LYS A 44 -10.61 7.54 -1.31
CA LYS A 44 -11.12 8.81 -1.80
C LYS A 44 -10.07 9.91 -1.68
N PHE A 45 -9.32 9.94 -0.57
CA PHE A 45 -8.21 10.87 -0.39
C PHE A 45 -7.08 10.58 -1.36
N ALA A 46 -6.77 9.30 -1.61
CA ALA A 46 -5.76 8.93 -2.58
C ALA A 46 -6.12 9.43 -3.97
N LYS A 47 -7.37 9.23 -4.40
CA LYS A 47 -7.85 9.69 -5.69
C LYS A 47 -7.76 11.21 -5.80
N LYS A 48 -8.16 11.92 -4.75
CA LYS A 48 -8.10 13.38 -4.72
C LYS A 48 -6.65 13.87 -4.79
N THR A 49 -5.77 13.24 -4.04
CA THR A 49 -4.35 13.58 -4.03
C THR A 49 -3.73 13.39 -5.41
N ALA A 50 -4.01 12.28 -6.06
CA ALA A 50 -3.52 12.00 -7.41
C ALA A 50 -4.05 13.02 -8.42
N LEU A 51 -5.31 13.41 -8.29
CA LEU A 51 -5.91 14.41 -9.17
C LEU A 51 -5.24 15.77 -9.02
N ILE A 52 -4.99 16.20 -7.79
CA ILE A 52 -4.30 17.47 -7.50
C ILE A 52 -2.88 17.43 -8.03
N ALA A 53 -2.19 16.30 -7.89
CA ALA A 53 -0.82 16.13 -8.37
C ALA A 53 -0.75 15.90 -9.89
N ASN A 54 -1.88 15.76 -10.55
CA ASN A 54 -1.98 15.49 -11.98
C ASN A 54 -1.27 14.18 -12.36
N VAL A 55 -1.52 13.12 -11.59
CA VAL A 55 -0.93 11.80 -11.77
C VAL A 55 -2.05 10.81 -12.12
N ASN A 56 -1.80 9.94 -13.10
CA ASN A 56 -2.73 8.85 -13.42
C ASN A 56 -2.81 7.91 -12.22
N PHE A 57 -4.03 7.62 -11.77
CA PHE A 57 -4.28 6.78 -10.61
C PHE A 57 -5.30 5.70 -10.97
N GLU A 58 -4.95 4.45 -10.64
CA GLU A 58 -5.80 3.30 -10.87
C GLU A 58 -6.06 2.59 -9.53
N ILE A 59 -7.30 2.21 -9.29
CA ILE A 59 -7.69 1.42 -8.12
C ILE A 59 -7.91 -0.02 -8.56
N ILE A 60 -7.20 -0.95 -7.92
CA ILE A 60 -7.31 -2.38 -8.18
C ILE A 60 -8.11 -3.01 -7.04
N SER A 61 -9.19 -3.70 -7.37
CA SER A 61 -10.06 -4.33 -6.37
C SER A 61 -9.62 -5.78 -6.13
N ILE A 62 -9.37 -6.11 -4.85
CA ILE A 62 -8.93 -7.43 -4.43
C ILE A 62 -9.70 -7.89 -3.18
N ASN A 63 -10.99 -7.59 -3.15
CA ASN A 63 -11.83 -7.73 -1.95
C ASN A 63 -11.86 -9.13 -1.34
N ASN A 64 -11.70 -10.17 -2.15
CA ASN A 64 -11.92 -11.54 -1.68
C ASN A 64 -10.71 -12.16 -0.95
N LEU A 65 -9.58 -11.45 -0.89
CA LEU A 65 -8.33 -12.02 -0.39
C LEU A 65 -8.12 -11.85 1.12
N PHE A 66 -8.85 -10.93 1.78
CA PHE A 66 -8.60 -10.57 3.18
C PHE A 66 -9.87 -10.62 4.04
N LYS A 67 -10.68 -11.66 3.86
CA LYS A 67 -12.02 -11.73 4.48
C LYS A 67 -12.02 -11.75 6.01
N ASN A 68 -10.98 -12.26 6.63
CA ASN A 68 -10.91 -12.46 8.08
C ASN A 68 -10.17 -11.35 8.83
N SER A 69 -9.81 -10.27 8.15
CA SER A 69 -9.13 -9.15 8.77
C SER A 69 -10.13 -8.15 9.37
N ALA A 70 -9.76 -7.52 10.48
CA ALA A 70 -10.55 -6.45 11.09
C ALA A 70 -10.68 -5.22 10.17
N LEU A 71 -9.79 -5.05 9.22
CA LEU A 71 -9.86 -3.97 8.23
C LEU A 71 -11.01 -4.17 7.26
N ILE A 72 -11.47 -5.42 7.07
CA ILE A 72 -12.59 -5.78 6.21
C ILE A 72 -13.84 -6.03 7.05
N ASN A 73 -13.71 -6.81 8.13
CA ASN A 73 -14.82 -7.16 9.01
C ASN A 73 -15.11 -6.00 9.96
N LYS A 74 -16.16 -5.26 9.66
CA LYS A 74 -16.56 -4.06 10.42
C LYS A 74 -17.04 -4.35 11.84
N THR A 75 -17.28 -5.61 12.18
CA THR A 75 -17.70 -5.99 13.53
C THR A 75 -16.54 -6.26 14.47
N GLN A 76 -15.32 -6.37 13.97
CA GLN A 76 -14.14 -6.60 14.77
C GLN A 76 -13.52 -5.29 15.24
N ASP A 77 -12.90 -5.33 16.42
CA ASP A 77 -12.13 -4.21 16.95
C ASP A 77 -10.75 -4.15 16.26
N LEU A 78 -10.41 -3.00 15.71
CA LEU A 78 -9.12 -2.81 15.05
C LEU A 78 -7.92 -2.93 15.99
N ASN A 79 -8.15 -2.77 17.29
CA ASN A 79 -7.11 -2.86 18.31
C ASN A 79 -7.03 -4.26 18.96
N ALA A 80 -7.89 -5.20 18.56
CA ALA A 80 -7.83 -6.56 19.07
C ALA A 80 -6.53 -7.24 18.62
N ILE A 81 -6.05 -8.18 19.45
CA ILE A 81 -4.83 -8.92 19.15
C ILE A 81 -5.14 -9.99 18.10
N HIS A 82 -4.24 -10.14 17.14
CA HIS A 82 -4.38 -11.13 16.06
C HIS A 82 -4.46 -12.56 16.68
N PRO A 83 -5.42 -13.39 16.23
CA PRO A 83 -5.63 -14.71 16.87
C PRO A 83 -4.42 -15.65 16.78
N ASN A 84 -3.61 -15.56 15.74
CA ASN A 84 -2.46 -16.44 15.55
C ASN A 84 -1.16 -15.87 16.11
N ASN A 85 -1.15 -14.62 16.54
CA ASN A 85 0.02 -13.99 17.12
C ASN A 85 -0.44 -12.86 18.06
N LYS A 86 -0.29 -13.09 19.35
CA LYS A 86 -0.72 -12.13 20.37
C LYS A 86 0.05 -10.80 20.35
N LYS A 87 1.17 -10.73 19.61
CA LYS A 87 1.96 -9.51 19.47
C LYS A 87 1.52 -8.64 18.30
N LEU A 88 0.61 -9.13 17.45
CA LEU A 88 0.13 -8.40 16.29
C LEU A 88 -1.32 -7.95 16.51
N PRO A 89 -1.66 -6.71 16.16
CA PRO A 89 -3.04 -6.25 16.23
C PRO A 89 -3.91 -6.95 15.17
N SER A 90 -5.22 -7.02 15.42
CA SER A 90 -6.15 -7.63 14.49
C SER A 90 -6.28 -6.85 13.17
N SER A 91 -5.81 -5.60 13.14
CA SER A 91 -5.74 -4.82 11.91
C SER A 91 -4.66 -5.31 10.95
N PHE A 92 -3.77 -6.20 11.40
CA PHE A 92 -2.78 -6.82 10.53
C PHE A 92 -3.46 -7.68 9.46
N VAL A 93 -3.10 -7.42 8.20
CA VAL A 93 -3.56 -8.19 7.05
C VAL A 93 -2.39 -9.02 6.55
N PRO A 94 -2.42 -10.35 6.70
CA PRO A 94 -1.27 -11.19 6.37
C PRO A 94 -0.84 -11.02 4.92
N GLY A 95 0.44 -10.73 4.72
CA GLY A 95 1.02 -10.60 3.39
C GLY A 95 0.56 -9.41 2.57
N ARG A 96 -0.06 -8.42 3.19
CA ARG A 96 -0.58 -7.25 2.47
C ARG A 96 0.48 -6.57 1.62
N ASN A 97 1.61 -6.22 2.20
CA ASN A 97 2.68 -5.55 1.45
C ASN A 97 3.32 -6.48 0.43
N ILE A 98 3.45 -7.77 0.73
CA ILE A 98 3.91 -8.76 -0.23
C ILE A 98 3.00 -8.76 -1.46
N LEU A 99 1.70 -8.83 -1.24
CA LEU A 99 0.73 -8.85 -2.32
C LEU A 99 0.73 -7.55 -3.11
N PHE A 100 0.73 -6.42 -2.41
CA PHE A 100 0.69 -5.11 -3.08
C PHE A 100 1.92 -4.87 -3.93
N ILE A 101 3.11 -5.18 -3.42
CA ILE A 101 4.35 -5.03 -4.18
C ILE A 101 4.37 -5.97 -5.38
N SER A 102 3.90 -7.21 -5.20
CA SER A 102 3.86 -8.18 -6.30
C SER A 102 2.90 -7.75 -7.40
N LEU A 103 1.70 -7.29 -7.04
CA LEU A 103 0.73 -6.78 -8.01
C LEU A 103 1.23 -5.51 -8.70
N ALA A 104 1.83 -4.61 -7.94
CA ALA A 104 2.41 -3.38 -8.49
C ALA A 104 3.54 -3.70 -9.45
N SER A 105 4.35 -4.71 -9.15
CA SER A 105 5.43 -5.14 -10.04
C SER A 105 4.90 -5.64 -11.38
N SER A 106 3.79 -6.39 -11.37
CA SER A 106 3.14 -6.84 -12.59
C SER A 106 2.60 -5.67 -13.41
N ILE A 107 1.95 -4.74 -12.76
CA ILE A 107 1.42 -3.53 -13.41
C ILE A 107 2.56 -2.70 -14.01
N ALA A 108 3.61 -2.49 -13.24
CA ALA A 108 4.78 -1.71 -13.69
C ALA A 108 5.45 -2.37 -14.89
N TYR A 109 5.60 -3.68 -14.84
CA TYR A 109 6.18 -4.44 -15.96
C TYR A 109 5.39 -4.21 -17.26
N ASN A 110 4.08 -4.32 -17.18
CA ASN A 110 3.21 -4.14 -18.34
C ASN A 110 3.25 -2.70 -18.88
N LYS A 111 3.45 -1.73 -18.01
CA LYS A 111 3.53 -0.30 -18.38
C LYS A 111 4.95 0.16 -18.70
N LYS A 112 5.93 -0.73 -18.62
CA LYS A 112 7.35 -0.41 -18.81
C LYS A 112 7.84 0.64 -17.82
N ILE A 113 7.42 0.51 -16.57
CA ILE A 113 7.85 1.35 -15.45
C ILE A 113 8.87 0.56 -14.63
N ASP A 114 10.05 1.12 -14.42
CA ASP A 114 11.18 0.39 -13.85
C ASP A 114 11.30 0.50 -12.33
N ASN A 115 10.56 1.41 -11.71
CA ASN A 115 10.70 1.70 -10.29
C ASN A 115 9.36 1.65 -9.58
N ILE A 116 9.35 1.07 -8.39
CA ILE A 116 8.19 1.06 -7.50
C ILE A 116 8.55 1.85 -6.26
N VAL A 117 7.68 2.77 -5.86
CA VAL A 117 7.86 3.58 -4.66
C VAL A 117 6.74 3.24 -3.68
N THR A 118 7.12 2.85 -2.49
CA THR A 118 6.18 2.53 -1.41
C THR A 118 6.68 3.09 -0.09
N GLY A 119 5.76 3.54 0.75
CA GLY A 119 6.08 4.08 2.06
C GLY A 119 5.78 3.05 3.15
N VAL A 120 6.83 2.45 3.70
CA VAL A 120 6.74 1.56 4.86
C VAL A 120 7.71 2.07 5.92
N CYS A 121 7.35 1.85 7.19
CA CYS A 121 8.17 2.32 8.31
C CYS A 121 8.44 1.15 9.25
N GLU A 122 9.73 0.86 9.48
CA GLU A 122 10.14 -0.21 10.37
C GLU A 122 9.76 0.08 11.83
N THR A 123 9.69 1.34 12.20
CA THR A 123 9.37 1.77 13.56
C THR A 123 7.89 1.99 13.80
N ASP A 124 7.04 1.58 12.87
CA ASP A 124 5.60 1.67 13.02
C ASP A 124 5.14 0.90 14.26
N TYR A 125 4.25 1.51 15.04
CA TYR A 125 3.70 0.90 16.25
C TYR A 125 2.94 -0.40 16.00
N SER A 126 2.44 -0.58 14.79
CA SER A 126 1.72 -1.81 14.44
C SER A 126 2.60 -3.05 14.53
N GLY A 127 3.92 -2.90 14.37
CA GLY A 127 4.84 -4.03 14.39
C GLY A 127 4.63 -5.02 13.24
N TYR A 128 4.05 -4.58 12.14
CA TYR A 128 3.78 -5.45 10.99
C TYR A 128 5.09 -6.00 10.42
N PRO A 129 5.24 -7.33 10.30
CA PRO A 129 6.48 -7.92 9.77
C PRO A 129 6.82 -7.45 8.36
N ASP A 130 5.82 -7.20 7.51
CA ASP A 130 6.02 -6.78 6.13
C ASP A 130 6.28 -5.28 5.97
N CYS A 131 6.42 -4.55 7.08
CA CYS A 131 6.88 -3.17 7.09
C CYS A 131 8.35 -3.04 7.50
N ARG A 132 9.00 -4.15 7.84
CA ARG A 132 10.39 -4.15 8.33
C ARG A 132 11.37 -4.01 7.18
N LYS A 133 12.53 -3.41 7.49
CA LYS A 133 13.61 -3.24 6.51
C LYS A 133 14.04 -4.59 5.91
N GLU A 134 14.13 -5.63 6.73
CA GLU A 134 14.52 -6.96 6.29
C GLU A 134 13.59 -7.51 5.20
N PHE A 135 12.28 -7.32 5.38
CA PHE A 135 11.30 -7.71 4.39
C PHE A 135 11.50 -6.94 3.08
N ILE A 136 11.64 -5.62 3.15
CA ILE A 136 11.82 -4.78 1.96
C ILE A 136 13.10 -5.15 1.23
N ASP A 137 14.19 -5.37 1.95
CA ASP A 137 15.46 -5.77 1.35
C ASP A 137 15.33 -7.12 0.63
N SER A 138 14.55 -8.05 1.18
CA SER A 138 14.26 -9.33 0.54
C SER A 138 13.46 -9.17 -0.75
N MET A 139 12.50 -8.26 -0.80
CA MET A 139 11.69 -8.02 -1.98
C MET A 139 12.48 -7.39 -3.13
N LYS A 140 13.57 -6.70 -2.84
CA LYS A 140 14.42 -6.10 -3.88
C LYS A 140 15.25 -7.11 -4.65
N LYS A 141 15.46 -8.27 -4.07
CA LYS A 141 16.24 -9.32 -4.72
C LYS A 141 15.37 -10.08 -5.72
#